data_f65d91855ae390227793aeb9614fab4c
#
_entry.id   f65d91855ae390227793aeb9614fab4c
#
_cell.length_a   1.000
_cell.length_b   1.000
_cell.length_c   1.000
_cell.angle_alpha   90.00
_cell.angle_beta   90.00
_cell.angle_gamma   90.00
#
_symmetry.space_group_name_H-M   'P 1'
#
loop_
_entity.id
_entity.type
_entity.pdbx_description
1 polymer ?
#
loop_
_entity_poly.entity_id
_entity_poly.type
_entity_poly.pdbx_seq_one_letter_code
_entity_poly.pdbx_strand_id
1 'polypeptide(L)'
;MTSATKRAPLEAATSKSAKDNVHEQYTTANQERQEGFRMAGALESLATEIEQTRQLVGLLVDSLEDEGKDSIRPARVKVYSDSLWVLFDHLGTLGDVANSEAAHYYQKGRDAQ
;
A
#
# COMPACT_ATOMS: atom_id res chain seq x y z
N MET A 1 7.69 42.30 -40.03
CA MET A 1 7.18 41.20 -39.79
C MET A 1 5.80 41.20 -39.45
N THR A 2 5.20 40.62 -40.11
CA THR A 2 3.84 40.86 -39.95
C THR A 2 3.17 39.83 -39.10
N SER A 3 2.24 40.27 -38.36
CA SER A 3 1.51 39.40 -37.48
C SER A 3 0.73 38.35 -38.24
N ALA A 4 0.23 38.69 -39.43
CA ALA A 4 -0.56 37.77 -40.23
C ALA A 4 0.24 36.55 -40.67
N THR A 5 1.49 36.76 -41.08
CA THR A 5 2.35 35.69 -41.52
C THR A 5 2.65 34.70 -40.39
N LYS A 6 2.72 35.20 -39.17
CA LYS A 6 3.01 34.37 -37.99
C LYS A 6 1.77 33.68 -37.46
N ARG A 7 0.58 34.26 -37.71
CA ARG A 7 -0.65 33.66 -37.15
C ARG A 7 -0.97 32.30 -37.70
N ALA A 8 -0.83 32.09 -39.01
CA ALA A 8 -1.18 30.84 -39.63
C ALA A 8 -0.37 29.66 -39.05
N PRO A 9 0.97 29.74 -38.96
CA PRO A 9 1.71 28.68 -38.27
C PRO A 9 1.38 28.55 -36.82
N LEU A 10 1.07 29.67 -36.14
CA LEU A 10 0.72 29.66 -34.76
C LEU A 10 -0.60 28.94 -34.50
N GLU A 11 -1.60 29.16 -35.31
CA GLU A 11 -2.88 28.48 -35.20
C GLU A 11 -2.75 26.98 -35.46
N ALA A 12 -1.96 26.56 -36.41
CA ALA A 12 -1.69 25.16 -36.67
C ALA A 12 -0.95 24.51 -35.47
N ALA A 13 0.01 25.20 -34.88
CA ALA A 13 0.73 24.72 -33.73
C ALA A 13 -0.18 24.60 -32.52
N THR A 14 -1.10 25.53 -32.31
CA THR A 14 -2.06 25.48 -31.20
C THR A 14 -3.00 24.30 -31.36
N SER A 15 -3.49 24.03 -32.56
CA SER A 15 -4.36 22.88 -32.78
C SER A 15 -3.65 21.55 -32.51
N LYS A 16 -2.41 21.43 -32.94
CA LYS A 16 -1.60 20.24 -32.66
C LYS A 16 -1.31 20.08 -31.16
N SER A 17 -1.02 21.17 -30.49
CA SER A 17 -0.77 21.17 -29.07
C SER A 17 -2.00 20.73 -28.25
N ALA A 18 -3.20 21.12 -28.69
CA ALA A 18 -4.43 20.68 -28.05
C ALA A 18 -4.62 19.17 -28.13
N LYS A 19 -4.32 18.59 -29.29
CA LYS A 19 -4.38 17.13 -29.48
C LYS A 19 -3.35 16.41 -28.63
N ASP A 20 -2.15 16.93 -28.55
CA ASP A 20 -1.08 16.38 -27.72
C ASP A 20 -1.45 16.44 -26.23
N ASN A 21 -2.07 17.53 -25.79
CA ASN A 21 -2.51 17.67 -24.41
C ASN A 21 -3.58 16.64 -24.02
N VAL A 22 -4.53 16.36 -24.91
CA VAL A 22 -5.54 15.34 -24.67
C VAL A 22 -4.90 13.96 -24.54
N HIS A 23 -3.93 13.65 -25.39
CA HIS A 23 -3.20 12.40 -25.33
C HIS A 23 -2.38 12.28 -24.04
N GLU A 24 -1.72 13.36 -23.63
CA GLU A 24 -0.96 13.39 -22.38
C GLU A 24 -1.85 13.18 -21.16
N GLN A 25 -3.02 13.81 -21.12
CA GLN A 25 -3.99 13.64 -20.04
C GLN A 25 -4.47 12.21 -19.95
N TYR A 26 -4.77 11.58 -21.07
CA TYR A 26 -5.18 10.18 -21.12
C TYR A 26 -4.07 9.25 -20.62
N THR A 27 -2.83 9.50 -21.03
CA THR A 27 -1.67 8.72 -20.61
C THR A 27 -1.40 8.88 -19.14
N THR A 28 -1.54 10.10 -18.60
CA THR A 28 -1.36 10.38 -17.18
C THR A 28 -2.40 9.65 -16.34
N ALA A 29 -3.67 9.71 -16.73
CA ALA A 29 -4.74 9.01 -16.03
C ALA A 29 -4.51 7.50 -16.03
N ASN A 30 -4.04 6.93 -17.13
CA ASN A 30 -3.74 5.53 -17.25
C ASN A 30 -2.56 5.13 -16.36
N GLN A 31 -1.53 5.98 -16.28
CA GLN A 31 -0.39 5.76 -15.40
C GLN A 31 -0.80 5.82 -13.92
N GLU A 32 -1.65 6.77 -13.54
CA GLU A 32 -2.16 6.89 -12.18
C GLU A 32 -2.97 5.66 -11.78
N ARG A 33 -3.78 5.14 -12.70
CA ARG A 33 -4.55 3.93 -12.47
C ARG A 33 -3.64 2.73 -12.23
N GLN A 34 -2.63 2.55 -13.09
CA GLN A 34 -1.68 1.45 -12.98
C GLN A 34 -0.87 1.56 -11.70
N GLU A 35 -0.43 2.76 -11.35
CA GLU A 35 0.31 3.01 -10.13
C GLU A 35 -0.54 2.73 -8.89
N GLY A 36 -1.81 3.15 -8.90
CA GLY A 36 -2.74 2.85 -7.82
C GLY A 36 -2.90 1.35 -7.60
N PHE A 37 -3.10 0.59 -8.67
CA PHE A 37 -3.25 -0.87 -8.58
C PHE A 37 -1.95 -1.54 -8.14
N ARG A 38 -0.81 -1.06 -8.61
CA ARG A 38 0.48 -1.59 -8.19
C ARG A 38 0.74 -1.36 -6.70
N MET A 39 0.44 -0.16 -6.21
CA MET A 39 0.59 0.15 -4.79
C MET A 39 -0.35 -0.68 -3.94
N ALA A 40 -1.59 -0.85 -4.38
CA ALA A 40 -2.56 -1.69 -3.69
C ALA A 40 -2.07 -3.14 -3.59
N GLY A 41 -1.54 -3.68 -4.68
CA GLY A 41 -1.00 -5.04 -4.71
C GLY A 41 0.19 -5.20 -3.78
N ALA A 42 1.09 -4.22 -3.74
CA ALA A 42 2.24 -4.24 -2.83
C ALA A 42 1.79 -4.21 -1.36
N LEU A 43 0.78 -3.41 -1.04
CA LEU A 43 0.24 -3.31 0.32
C LEU A 43 -0.48 -4.60 0.73
N GLU A 44 -1.20 -5.24 -0.19
CA GLU A 44 -1.82 -6.54 0.09
C GLU A 44 -0.77 -7.62 0.36
N SER A 45 0.31 -7.63 -0.41
CA SER A 45 1.42 -8.56 -0.18
C SER A 45 2.05 -8.32 1.17
N LEU A 46 2.25 -7.06 1.54
CA LEU A 46 2.77 -6.69 2.85
C LEU A 46 1.82 -7.15 3.96
N ALA A 47 0.52 -6.92 3.81
CA ALA A 47 -0.48 -7.35 4.79
C ALA A 47 -0.45 -8.88 4.97
N THR A 48 -0.27 -9.63 3.88
CA THR A 48 -0.15 -11.09 3.93
C THR A 48 1.09 -11.50 4.73
N GLU A 49 2.22 -10.86 4.48
CA GLU A 49 3.46 -11.15 5.22
C GLU A 49 3.32 -10.81 6.70
N ILE A 50 2.67 -9.70 7.02
CA ILE A 50 2.39 -9.29 8.39
C ILE A 50 1.52 -10.36 9.08
N GLU A 51 0.48 -10.85 8.42
CA GLU A 51 -0.39 -11.88 8.98
C GLU A 51 0.35 -13.19 9.20
N GLN A 52 1.21 -13.61 8.27
CA GLN A 52 2.04 -14.79 8.44
C GLN A 52 2.99 -14.66 9.63
N THR A 53 3.61 -13.49 9.77
CA THR A 53 4.47 -13.19 10.93
C THR A 53 3.68 -13.22 12.22
N ARG A 54 2.48 -12.65 12.22
CA ARG A 54 1.58 -12.67 13.37
C ARG A 54 1.25 -14.09 13.80
N GLN A 55 0.95 -14.98 12.85
CA GLN A 55 0.67 -16.38 13.14
C GLN A 55 1.89 -17.09 13.75
N LEU A 56 3.09 -16.80 13.24
CA LEU A 56 4.32 -17.35 13.81
C LEU A 56 4.55 -16.88 15.25
N VAL A 57 4.28 -15.61 15.52
CA VAL A 57 4.38 -15.07 16.89
C VAL A 57 3.38 -15.77 17.80
N GLY A 58 2.15 -16.00 17.34
CA GLY A 58 1.13 -16.72 18.10
C GLY A 58 1.57 -18.13 18.46
N LEU A 59 2.13 -18.86 17.49
CA LEU A 59 2.65 -20.21 17.73
C LEU A 59 3.81 -20.20 18.74
N LEU A 60 4.69 -19.21 18.63
CA LEU A 60 5.81 -19.06 19.53
C LEU A 60 5.33 -18.79 20.97
N VAL A 61 4.35 -17.91 21.13
CA VAL A 61 3.78 -17.59 22.44
C VAL A 61 3.12 -18.84 23.06
N ASP A 62 2.32 -19.56 22.27
CA ASP A 62 1.66 -20.76 22.75
C ASP A 62 2.68 -21.80 23.21
N SER A 63 3.75 -21.99 22.44
CA SER A 63 4.84 -22.89 22.77
C SER A 63 5.55 -22.45 24.06
N LEU A 64 5.83 -21.16 24.18
CA LEU A 64 6.49 -20.59 25.36
C LEU A 64 5.64 -20.79 26.63
N GLU A 65 4.34 -20.51 26.53
CA GLU A 65 3.42 -20.67 27.63
C GLU A 65 3.28 -22.13 28.05
N ASP A 66 3.21 -23.03 27.06
CA ASP A 66 3.10 -24.46 27.32
C ASP A 66 4.36 -25.00 28.00
N GLU A 67 5.54 -24.67 27.49
CA GLU A 67 6.81 -25.07 28.12
C GLU A 67 7.04 -24.38 29.45
N GLY A 68 6.51 -23.17 29.61
CA GLY A 68 6.69 -22.37 30.82
C GLY A 68 5.87 -22.83 32.01
N LYS A 69 4.90 -23.75 31.81
CA LYS A 69 4.05 -24.24 32.90
C LYS A 69 4.83 -24.84 34.07
N ASP A 70 5.94 -25.51 33.76
CA ASP A 70 6.80 -26.15 34.74
C ASP A 70 8.08 -25.35 34.97
N SER A 71 8.12 -24.09 34.59
CA SER A 71 9.29 -23.25 34.72
C SER A 71 9.56 -22.91 36.19
N ILE A 72 10.84 -22.89 36.57
CA ILE A 72 11.26 -22.40 37.88
C ILE A 72 11.22 -20.86 37.97
N ARG A 73 10.95 -20.19 36.83
CA ARG A 73 10.88 -18.73 36.77
C ARG A 73 9.60 -18.28 36.05
N PRO A 74 8.43 -18.58 36.64
CA PRO A 74 7.16 -18.32 35.97
C PRO A 74 6.92 -16.83 35.73
N ALA A 75 7.46 -15.94 36.57
CA ALA A 75 7.32 -14.50 36.34
C ALA A 75 8.01 -14.02 35.06
N ARG A 76 9.16 -14.60 34.72
CA ARG A 76 9.85 -14.28 33.46
C ARG A 76 9.09 -14.78 32.25
N VAL A 77 8.57 -16.01 32.35
CA VAL A 77 7.75 -16.58 31.29
C VAL A 77 6.56 -15.68 31.03
N LYS A 78 5.90 -15.21 32.08
CA LYS A 78 4.76 -14.32 31.97
C LYS A 78 5.13 -13.01 31.28
N VAL A 79 6.26 -12.40 31.66
CA VAL A 79 6.71 -11.15 31.03
C VAL A 79 6.96 -11.31 29.54
N TYR A 80 7.67 -12.38 29.14
CA TYR A 80 7.94 -12.62 27.73
C TYR A 80 6.65 -12.95 26.96
N SER A 81 5.80 -13.74 27.55
CA SER A 81 4.51 -14.11 26.98
C SER A 81 3.63 -12.87 26.75
N ASP A 82 3.51 -12.03 27.78
CA ASP A 82 2.71 -10.80 27.69
C ASP A 82 3.28 -9.86 26.62
N SER A 83 4.61 -9.73 26.54
CA SER A 83 5.27 -8.89 25.55
C SER A 83 5.01 -9.40 24.13
N LEU A 84 5.04 -10.71 23.91
CA LEU A 84 4.77 -11.32 22.62
C LEU A 84 3.31 -11.18 22.23
N TRP A 85 2.38 -11.26 23.19
CA TRP A 85 0.97 -11.01 22.92
C TRP A 85 0.72 -9.56 22.49
N VAL A 86 1.42 -8.59 23.09
CA VAL A 86 1.36 -7.19 22.65
C VAL A 86 1.85 -7.08 21.22
N LEU A 87 2.95 -7.75 20.88
CA LEU A 87 3.47 -7.76 19.50
C LEU A 87 2.46 -8.40 18.54
N PHE A 88 1.84 -9.50 18.93
CA PHE A 88 0.82 -10.18 18.15
C PHE A 88 -0.33 -9.23 17.81
N ASP A 89 -0.85 -8.50 18.80
CA ASP A 89 -1.93 -7.54 18.61
C ASP A 89 -1.49 -6.39 17.73
N HIS A 90 -0.27 -5.91 17.91
CA HIS A 90 0.27 -4.81 17.11
C HIS A 90 0.40 -5.21 15.64
N LEU A 91 0.85 -6.43 15.36
CA LEU A 91 0.93 -6.95 13.99
C LEU A 91 -0.45 -7.05 13.36
N GLY A 92 -1.47 -7.44 14.13
CA GLY A 92 -2.86 -7.43 13.66
C GLY A 92 -3.31 -6.04 13.23
N THR A 93 -3.01 -5.03 14.03
CA THR A 93 -3.33 -3.63 13.71
C THR A 93 -2.59 -3.17 12.45
N LEU A 94 -1.30 -3.48 12.32
CA LEU A 94 -0.52 -3.13 11.14
C LEU A 94 -1.07 -3.79 9.88
N GLY A 95 -1.49 -5.05 9.97
CA GLY A 95 -2.10 -5.75 8.85
C GLY A 95 -3.41 -5.08 8.41
N ASP A 96 -4.23 -4.66 9.37
CA ASP A 96 -5.48 -3.96 9.08
C ASP A 96 -5.21 -2.60 8.41
N VAL A 97 -4.20 -1.88 8.87
CA VAL A 97 -3.80 -0.61 8.26
C VAL A 97 -3.33 -0.85 6.82
N ALA A 98 -2.51 -1.85 6.59
CA ALA A 98 -2.02 -2.16 5.24
C ALA A 98 -3.18 -2.53 4.30
N ASN A 99 -4.15 -3.30 4.77
CA ASN A 99 -5.33 -3.65 3.98
C ASN A 99 -6.21 -2.43 3.70
N SER A 100 -6.38 -1.54 4.67
CA SER A 100 -7.14 -0.30 4.49
C SER A 100 -6.48 0.61 3.46
N GLU A 101 -5.16 0.74 3.51
CA GLU A 101 -4.41 1.51 2.53
C GLU A 101 -4.48 0.87 1.15
N ALA A 102 -4.44 -0.45 1.06
CA ALA A 102 -4.61 -1.15 -0.21
C ALA A 102 -5.96 -0.82 -0.83
N ALA A 103 -7.04 -0.86 -0.04
CA ALA A 103 -8.37 -0.51 -0.51
C ALA A 103 -8.44 0.94 -1.00
N HIS A 104 -7.75 1.86 -0.31
CA HIS A 104 -7.66 3.25 -0.72
C HIS A 104 -6.98 3.39 -2.09
N TYR A 105 -5.88 2.70 -2.31
CA TYR A 105 -5.17 2.75 -3.59
C TYR A 105 -5.94 2.06 -4.72
N TYR A 106 -6.70 1.01 -4.44
CA TYR A 106 -7.61 0.42 -5.42
C TYR A 106 -8.67 1.42 -5.84
N GLN A 107 -9.27 2.12 -4.88
CA GLN A 107 -10.29 3.13 -5.18
C GLN A 107 -9.68 4.27 -6.00
N LYS A 108 -8.50 4.73 -5.63
CA LYS A 108 -7.77 5.77 -6.35
C LYS A 108 -7.49 5.34 -7.80
N GLY A 109 -7.09 4.09 -8.00
CA GLY A 109 -6.87 3.54 -9.33
C GLY A 109 -8.15 3.50 -10.16
N ARG A 110 -9.27 3.11 -9.55
CA ARG A 110 -10.58 3.11 -10.21
C ARG A 110 -11.04 4.52 -10.56
N ASP A 111 -10.81 5.48 -9.67
CA ASP A 111 -11.22 6.87 -9.89
C ASP A 111 -10.41 7.53 -11.01
N ALA A 112 -9.22 7.04 -11.31
CA ALA A 112 -8.38 7.55 -12.40
C ALA A 112 -8.87 7.11 -13.79
N GLN A 113 -9.86 6.23 -13.84
CA GLN A 113 -10.48 5.84 -15.13
C GLN A 113 -11.43 6.94 -15.58
#